data_0f79a19812cc4cafe073c93a1dc49871
#
_entry.id   0f79a19812cc4cafe073c93a1dc49871
#
_cell.length_a   1.000
_cell.length_b   1.000
_cell.length_c   1.000
_cell.angle_alpha   90.00
_cell.angle_beta   90.00
_cell.angle_gamma   90.00
#
_symmetry.space_group_name_H-M   'P 1'
#
loop_
_entity.id
_entity.type
_entity.pdbx_description
1 polymer ?
#
loop_
_entity_poly.entity_id
_entity_poly.type
_entity_poly.pdbx_seq_one_letter_code
_entity_poly.pdbx_strand_id
1 'polypeptide(L)' 'MNYEEAHKAAQLMERIGGSFERNLALTYYRADSTNAQRLRNAFPEIFEKYLKWYEDEVKKDSERNPIPNF' A
#
# COMPACT_ATOMS: atom_id res chain seq x y z
N MET A 1 9.41 6.24 3.73
CA MET A 1 7.98 6.07 3.40
C MET A 1 7.13 6.67 4.49
N ASN A 2 6.19 7.53 4.15
CA ASN A 2 5.30 8.14 5.14
C ASN A 2 4.06 7.26 5.37
N TYR A 3 3.20 7.68 6.30
CA TYR A 3 2.00 6.93 6.65
C TYR A 3 1.05 6.74 5.46
N GLU A 4 0.84 7.81 4.68
CA GLU A 4 -0.08 7.73 3.53
C GLU A 4 0.41 6.74 2.47
N GLU A 5 1.70 6.78 2.17
CA GLU A 5 2.31 5.85 1.22
C GLU A 5 2.20 4.41 1.71
N ALA A 6 2.50 4.18 2.97
CA ALA A 6 2.40 2.85 3.56
C ALA A 6 0.95 2.36 3.58
N HIS A 7 0.00 3.26 3.80
CA HIS A 7 -1.42 2.91 3.77
C HIS A 7 -1.87 2.47 2.37
N LYS A 8 -1.42 3.19 1.34
CA LYS A 8 -1.68 2.81 -0.06
C LYS A 8 -1.09 1.44 -0.38
N ALA A 9 0.15 1.19 0.05
CA ALA A 9 0.78 -0.12 -0.13
C ALA A 9 -0.03 -1.21 0.57
N ALA A 10 -0.46 -0.97 1.81
CA ALA A 10 -1.24 -1.94 2.58
C ALA A 10 -2.58 -2.24 1.91
N GLN A 11 -3.25 -1.24 1.36
CA GLN A 11 -4.50 -1.45 0.63
C GLN A 11 -4.31 -2.43 -0.53
N LEU A 12 -3.22 -2.29 -1.28
CA LEU A 12 -2.95 -3.19 -2.38
C LEU A 12 -2.52 -4.58 -1.90
N MET A 13 -1.74 -4.67 -0.82
CA MET A 13 -1.38 -5.93 -0.20
C MET A 13 -2.62 -6.73 0.19
N GLU A 14 -3.64 -6.06 0.71
CA GLU A 14 -4.89 -6.69 1.09
C GLU A 14 -5.65 -7.23 -0.12
N ARG A 15 -5.64 -6.48 -1.22
CA ARG A 15 -6.41 -6.83 -2.43
C ARG A 15 -5.76 -7.95 -3.24
N ILE A 16 -4.45 -7.88 -3.46
CA ILE A 16 -3.77 -8.77 -4.40
C ILE A 16 -2.62 -9.56 -3.80
N GLY A 17 -2.28 -9.33 -2.53
CA GLY A 17 -1.19 -10.04 -1.88
C GLY A 17 -1.53 -11.47 -1.56
N GLY A 18 -0.51 -12.28 -1.31
CA GLY A 18 -0.66 -13.61 -0.75
C GLY A 18 -1.10 -13.52 0.71
N SER A 19 -1.18 -14.68 1.38
CA SER A 19 -1.68 -14.72 2.75
C SER A 19 -0.80 -13.93 3.72
N PHE A 20 0.52 -13.93 3.53
CA PHE A 20 1.41 -13.17 4.40
C PHE A 20 1.17 -11.67 4.25
N GLU A 21 1.21 -11.17 3.03
CA GLU A 21 1.04 -9.74 2.74
C GLU A 21 -0.35 -9.25 3.16
N ARG A 22 -1.37 -10.07 2.93
CA ARG A 22 -2.74 -9.74 3.34
C ARG A 22 -2.84 -9.61 4.85
N ASN A 23 -2.26 -10.55 5.59
CA ASN A 23 -2.26 -10.51 7.04
C ASN A 23 -1.40 -9.36 7.57
N LEU A 24 -0.29 -9.07 6.90
CA LEU A 24 0.54 -7.91 7.25
C LEU A 24 -0.24 -6.61 7.11
N ALA A 25 -1.00 -6.47 6.04
CA ALA A 25 -1.84 -5.29 5.82
C ALA A 25 -2.89 -5.14 6.93
N LEU A 26 -3.56 -6.22 7.30
CA LEU A 26 -4.56 -6.19 8.37
C LEU A 26 -3.93 -5.82 9.70
N THR A 27 -2.76 -6.36 10.00
CA THR A 27 -2.00 -6.03 11.20
C THR A 27 -1.62 -4.54 11.19
N TYR A 28 -1.19 -4.04 10.04
CA TYR A 28 -0.83 -2.63 9.88
C TYR A 28 -2.02 -1.70 10.16
N TYR A 29 -3.21 -2.05 9.68
CA TYR A 29 -4.41 -1.23 9.94
C TYR A 29 -4.77 -1.16 11.42
N ARG A 30 -4.44 -2.19 12.18
CA ARG A 30 -4.75 -2.28 13.61
C ARG A 30 -3.64 -1.72 14.50
N ALA A 31 -2.51 -1.40 13.91
CA ALA A 31 -1.35 -0.92 14.66
C ALA A 31 -1.50 0.54 15.04
N ASP A 32 -1.04 0.88 16.23
CA ASP A 32 -0.87 2.28 16.61
C ASP A 32 0.32 2.87 15.83
N SER A 33 0.57 4.17 15.97
CA SER A 33 1.61 4.84 15.19
C SER A 33 3.00 4.25 15.43
N THR A 34 3.30 3.83 16.65
CA THR A 34 4.60 3.24 16.98
C THR A 34 4.76 1.87 16.33
N ASN A 35 3.75 1.02 16.45
CA ASN A 35 3.79 -0.30 15.84
C ASN A 35 3.71 -0.25 14.32
N ALA A 36 2.95 0.68 13.76
CA ALA A 36 2.92 0.89 12.33
C ALA A 36 4.31 1.24 11.78
N GLN A 37 5.02 2.12 12.48
CA GLN A 37 6.38 2.47 12.09
C GLN A 37 7.32 1.25 12.18
N ARG A 38 7.16 0.43 13.22
CA ARG A 38 7.94 -0.80 13.36
C ARG A 38 7.69 -1.76 12.20
N LEU A 39 6.46 -1.89 11.78
CA LEU A 39 6.11 -2.75 10.64
C LEU A 39 6.74 -2.23 9.34
N ARG A 40 6.66 -0.92 9.10
CA ARG A 40 7.29 -0.33 7.92
C ARG A 40 8.80 -0.55 7.92
N ASN A 41 9.42 -0.44 9.08
CA ASN A 41 10.86 -0.61 9.22
C ASN A 41 11.28 -2.09 9.13
N ALA A 42 10.40 -3.00 9.54
CA ALA A 42 10.70 -4.43 9.49
C ALA A 42 10.54 -5.03 8.09
N PHE A 43 9.61 -4.48 7.29
CA PHE A 43 9.30 -5.01 5.96
C PHE A 43 9.33 -3.92 4.89
N PRO A 44 10.44 -3.18 4.78
CA PRO A 44 10.49 -2.06 3.85
C PRO A 44 10.33 -2.49 2.39
N GLU A 45 10.88 -3.64 2.02
CA GLU A 45 10.83 -4.14 0.64
C GLU A 45 9.40 -4.44 0.21
N ILE A 46 8.59 -5.00 1.11
CA ILE A 46 7.21 -5.33 0.81
C ILE A 46 6.40 -4.04 0.61
N PHE A 47 6.53 -3.09 1.55
CA PHE A 47 5.81 -1.82 1.44
C PHE A 47 6.22 -1.05 0.19
N GLU A 48 7.50 -0.99 -0.13
CA GLU A 48 7.99 -0.29 -1.31
C GLU A 48 7.49 -0.92 -2.61
N LYS A 49 7.52 -2.24 -2.70
CA LYS A 49 7.05 -2.97 -3.88
C LYS A 49 5.57 -2.70 -4.15
N TYR A 50 4.75 -2.82 -3.13
CA TYR A 50 3.31 -2.62 -3.29
C TYR A 50 2.95 -1.16 -3.50
N LEU A 51 3.69 -0.24 -2.91
CA LEU A 51 3.51 1.18 -3.19
C LEU A 51 3.77 1.49 -4.67
N LYS A 52 4.85 0.95 -5.21
CA LYS A 52 5.17 1.14 -6.62
C LYS A 52 4.07 0.58 -7.52
N TRP A 53 3.59 -0.61 -7.22
CA TRP A 53 2.50 -1.21 -7.98
C TRP A 53 1.21 -0.40 -7.87
N TYR A 54 0.91 0.13 -6.70
CA TYR A 54 -0.23 0.99 -6.49
C TYR A 54 -0.14 2.25 -7.36
N GLU A 55 1.01 2.91 -7.34
CA GLU A 55 1.22 4.11 -8.13
C GLU A 55 1.17 3.84 -9.63
N ASP A 56 1.75 2.73 -10.07
CA ASP A 56 1.71 2.33 -11.47
C ASP A 56 0.27 2.05 -11.93
N GLU A 57 -0.53 1.42 -11.10
CA GLU A 57 -1.92 1.11 -11.42
C GLU A 57 -2.78 2.37 -11.50
N VAL A 58 -2.62 3.28 -10.56
CA VAL A 58 -3.31 4.57 -10.59
C VAL A 58 -2.92 5.35 -11.84
N LYS A 59 -1.65 5.35 -12.22
CA LYS A 59 -1.17 6.01 -13.42
C LYS A 59 -1.79 5.41 -14.67
N LYS A 60 -1.86 4.08 -14.76
CA LYS A 60 -2.48 3.39 -15.89
C LYS A 60 -3.95 3.72 -16.02
N ASP A 61 -4.67 3.74 -14.92
CA ASP A 61 -6.09 4.10 -14.91
C ASP A 61 -6.29 5.54 -15.39
N SER A 62 -5.43 6.44 -14.94
CA SER A 62 -5.47 7.83 -15.36
C SER A 62 -5.21 7.99 -16.87
N GLU A 63 -4.31 7.17 -17.42
CA GLU A 63 -4.00 7.18 -18.85
C GLU A 63 -5.08 6.53 -19.71
N ARG A 64 -5.70 5.44 -19.22
CA ARG A 64 -6.74 4.71 -19.96
C ARG A 64 -8.09 5.38 -19.90
N ASN A 65 -8.44 5.91 -18.76
CA ASN A 65 -9.73 6.53 -18.50
C ASN A 65 -9.48 7.87 -17.82
N PRO A 66 -9.09 8.89 -18.61
CA PRO A 66 -8.91 10.21 -18.03
C PRO A 66 -10.21 10.65 -17.36
N ILE A 67 -10.09 11.05 -16.11
CA ILE A 67 -11.24 11.52 -15.35
C ILE A 67 -11.81 12.73 -16.09
N PRO A 68 -13.08 12.69 -16.50
CA PRO A 68 -13.66 13.84 -17.17
C PRO A 68 -13.58 15.06 -16.27
N ASN A 69 -13.13 16.15 -16.82
CA ASN A 69 -13.16 17.44 -16.12
C ASN A 69 -14.60 17.92 -16.11
N PHE A 70 -15.17 17.86 -14.96
CA PHE A 70 -16.50 18.43 -14.77
C PHE A 70 -16.39 19.89 -14.39
#